data_07adbae039721debe6abfab8b16e1ae8
#
_entry.id   07adbae039721debe6abfab8b16e1ae8
#
_cell.length_a   1.000
_cell.length_b   1.000
_cell.length_c   1.000
_cell.angle_alpha   90.00
_cell.angle_beta   90.00
_cell.angle_gamma   90.00
#
_symmetry.space_group_name_H-M   'P 1'
#
loop_
_entity.id
_entity.type
_entity.pdbx_description
1 polymer ?
#
loop_
_entity_poly.entity_id
_entity_poly.type
_entity_poly.pdbx_seq_one_letter_code
_entity_poly.pdbx_strand_id
1 'polypeptide(L)'
;MAAKEKWLAGDVPGARAVLADAFAANPDAEAVWLAAFKLEFESGEPDRARAILAKARAHPPASTARVWMKSAAVERAAGDTAAEKALLDEAVKQFPAFDKLHLMAAQLAARQGDVAGARAAYARGVSRCPSSAPLWINAAHLEEAAGAVARARALLEQARARNPGDAPVWLASTRVEARAGNAAAAAALLARGLQALPNSGSLWAEAIASAPRPARRSKSVDALKRCNDDPAVLAAVASLFAADHKGDKARAWYARATKLAPGVGDYWASWYAFELAQGTPAAAASVLQAAVTAAPRHGERWTKFSKEPARAGAGVAELVPLVAADLKNPPP
;
A
#
# COMPACT_ATOMS: atom_id res chain seq x y z
N MET A 1 4.25 0.27 -25.58
CA MET A 1 2.95 -0.37 -25.88
C MET A 1 3.20 -1.73 -26.50
N ALA A 2 3.77 -1.84 -27.71
CA ALA A 2 3.97 -3.11 -28.45
C ALA A 2 4.64 -4.25 -27.67
N ALA A 3 5.72 -3.99 -26.91
CA ALA A 3 6.36 -5.01 -26.09
C ALA A 3 5.44 -5.60 -25.02
N LYS A 4 4.59 -4.76 -24.39
CA LYS A 4 3.63 -5.21 -23.38
C LYS A 4 2.51 -6.06 -24.01
N GLU A 5 2.05 -5.72 -25.20
CA GLU A 5 1.02 -6.48 -25.92
C GLU A 5 1.52 -7.86 -26.29
N LYS A 6 2.75 -7.97 -26.87
CA LYS A 6 3.38 -9.26 -27.14
C LYS A 6 3.56 -10.11 -25.88
N TRP A 7 4.04 -9.50 -24.82
CA TRP A 7 4.21 -10.20 -23.55
C TRP A 7 2.89 -10.73 -22.96
N LEU A 8 1.82 -9.91 -22.97
CA LEU A 8 0.49 -10.35 -22.52
C LEU A 8 -0.10 -11.45 -23.42
N ALA A 9 0.31 -11.51 -24.70
CA ALA A 9 -0.03 -12.60 -25.63
C ALA A 9 0.84 -13.86 -25.43
N GLY A 10 1.79 -13.87 -24.47
CA GLY A 10 2.71 -14.98 -24.22
C GLY A 10 3.95 -15.00 -25.12
N ASP A 11 4.08 -14.06 -26.07
CA ASP A 11 5.24 -13.92 -26.95
C ASP A 11 6.39 -13.17 -26.26
N VAL A 12 7.05 -13.85 -25.30
CA VAL A 12 8.22 -13.30 -24.59
C VAL A 12 9.39 -12.99 -25.53
N PRO A 13 9.74 -13.89 -26.52
CA PRO A 13 10.80 -13.59 -27.47
C PRO A 13 10.50 -12.35 -28.32
N GLY A 14 9.29 -12.20 -28.81
CA GLY A 14 8.87 -11.02 -29.56
C GLY A 14 8.84 -9.74 -28.73
N ALA A 15 8.49 -9.81 -27.44
CA ALA A 15 8.59 -8.69 -26.52
C ALA A 15 10.05 -8.26 -26.28
N ARG A 16 10.98 -9.22 -26.16
CA ARG A 16 12.43 -8.97 -26.07
C ARG A 16 12.97 -8.26 -27.31
N ALA A 17 12.59 -8.71 -28.51
CA ALA A 17 13.00 -8.09 -29.76
C ALA A 17 12.56 -6.61 -29.84
N VAL A 18 11.29 -6.32 -29.53
CA VAL A 18 10.78 -4.93 -29.51
C VAL A 18 11.52 -4.06 -28.49
N LEU A 19 11.89 -4.61 -27.32
CA LEU A 19 12.67 -3.87 -26.31
C LEU A 19 14.13 -3.66 -26.75
N ALA A 20 14.72 -4.62 -27.48
CA ALA A 20 16.06 -4.46 -28.05
C ALA A 20 16.10 -3.35 -29.10
N ASP A 21 15.09 -3.26 -30.00
CA ASP A 21 14.94 -2.19 -30.97
C ASP A 21 14.73 -0.82 -30.28
N ALA A 22 13.89 -0.79 -29.24
CA ALA A 22 13.66 0.42 -28.45
C ALA A 22 14.95 0.89 -27.73
N PHE A 23 15.77 -0.05 -27.28
CA PHE A 23 17.05 0.23 -26.63
C PHE A 23 18.08 0.76 -27.62
N ALA A 24 18.15 0.18 -28.83
CA ALA A 24 19.01 0.68 -29.90
C ALA A 24 18.64 2.10 -30.33
N ALA A 25 17.34 2.42 -30.34
CA ALA A 25 16.84 3.75 -30.70
C ALA A 25 17.05 4.79 -29.57
N ASN A 26 16.96 4.40 -28.31
CA ASN A 26 17.07 5.32 -27.18
C ASN A 26 17.64 4.62 -25.94
N PRO A 27 18.98 4.43 -25.86
CA PRO A 27 19.64 3.74 -24.75
C PRO A 27 19.56 4.52 -23.43
N ASP A 28 19.32 5.84 -23.48
CA ASP A 28 19.26 6.73 -22.32
C ASP A 28 17.91 6.73 -21.61
N ALA A 29 16.88 6.13 -22.23
CA ALA A 29 15.54 6.16 -21.71
C ALA A 29 15.37 5.20 -20.51
N GLU A 30 15.24 5.72 -19.29
CA GLU A 30 14.90 4.95 -18.08
C GLU A 30 13.74 3.98 -18.31
N ALA A 31 12.70 4.43 -19.03
CA ALA A 31 11.49 3.64 -19.27
C ALA A 31 11.78 2.32 -20.02
N VAL A 32 12.75 2.31 -20.94
CA VAL A 32 13.14 1.11 -21.70
C VAL A 32 13.85 0.12 -20.77
N TRP A 33 14.78 0.59 -19.95
CA TRP A 33 15.48 -0.25 -18.96
C TRP A 33 14.50 -0.86 -17.96
N LEU A 34 13.56 -0.07 -17.43
CA LEU A 34 12.57 -0.56 -16.48
C LEU A 34 11.56 -1.52 -17.13
N ALA A 35 11.22 -1.34 -18.42
CA ALA A 35 10.36 -2.26 -19.15
C ALA A 35 11.07 -3.60 -19.40
N ALA A 36 12.34 -3.56 -19.83
CA ALA A 36 13.16 -4.76 -20.02
C ALA A 36 13.37 -5.52 -18.70
N PHE A 37 13.72 -4.81 -17.62
CA PHE A 37 13.78 -5.37 -16.28
C PHE A 37 12.48 -6.08 -15.89
N LYS A 38 11.34 -5.40 -16.08
CA LYS A 38 10.03 -5.93 -15.69
C LYS A 38 9.69 -7.21 -16.47
N LEU A 39 9.97 -7.24 -17.76
CA LEU A 39 9.75 -8.41 -18.61
C LEU A 39 10.54 -9.62 -18.05
N GLU A 40 11.84 -9.47 -17.82
CA GLU A 40 12.68 -10.58 -17.36
C GLU A 40 12.30 -11.04 -15.94
N PHE A 41 12.02 -10.09 -15.04
CA PHE A 41 11.66 -10.39 -13.66
C PHE A 41 10.33 -11.16 -13.56
N GLU A 42 9.30 -10.71 -14.30
CA GLU A 42 7.99 -11.36 -14.29
C GLU A 42 7.95 -12.63 -15.16
N SER A 43 8.95 -12.83 -16.04
CA SER A 43 9.16 -14.09 -16.79
C SER A 43 9.97 -15.14 -16.02
N GLY A 44 10.33 -14.88 -14.76
CA GLY A 44 11.07 -15.83 -13.94
C GLY A 44 12.57 -15.88 -14.21
N GLU A 45 13.15 -14.83 -14.80
CA GLU A 45 14.58 -14.70 -15.14
C GLU A 45 15.28 -13.64 -14.24
N PRO A 46 15.42 -13.89 -12.92
CA PRO A 46 15.94 -12.89 -11.99
C PRO A 46 17.39 -12.48 -12.28
N ASP A 47 18.22 -13.38 -12.79
CA ASP A 47 19.61 -13.07 -13.09
C ASP A 47 19.74 -12.11 -14.29
N ARG A 48 18.89 -12.30 -15.31
CA ARG A 48 18.79 -11.34 -16.42
C ARG A 48 18.26 -9.99 -15.95
N ALA A 49 17.25 -9.99 -15.07
CA ALA A 49 16.72 -8.78 -14.46
C ALA A 49 17.81 -8.01 -13.70
N ARG A 50 18.64 -8.70 -12.92
CA ARG A 50 19.82 -8.13 -12.22
C ARG A 50 20.82 -7.52 -13.19
N ALA A 51 21.18 -8.26 -14.26
CA ALA A 51 22.14 -7.80 -15.25
C ALA A 51 21.68 -6.52 -15.96
N ILE A 52 20.39 -6.45 -16.33
CA ILE A 52 19.78 -5.24 -16.91
C ILE A 52 19.88 -4.06 -15.96
N LEU A 53 19.47 -4.23 -14.70
CA LEU A 53 19.53 -3.15 -13.72
C LEU A 53 20.99 -2.73 -13.37
N ALA A 54 21.94 -3.68 -13.36
CA ALA A 54 23.35 -3.36 -13.16
C ALA A 54 23.88 -2.49 -14.31
N LYS A 55 23.57 -2.84 -15.56
CA LYS A 55 23.92 -2.02 -16.73
C LYS A 55 23.25 -0.63 -16.67
N ALA A 56 21.96 -0.57 -16.29
CA ALA A 56 21.26 0.71 -16.14
C ALA A 56 21.91 1.61 -15.08
N ARG A 57 22.34 1.05 -13.94
CA ARG A 57 23.08 1.83 -12.91
C ARG A 57 24.43 2.33 -13.41
N ALA A 58 25.11 1.55 -14.25
CA ALA A 58 26.40 1.94 -14.82
C ALA A 58 26.29 2.97 -15.97
N HIS A 59 25.05 3.20 -16.46
CA HIS A 59 24.78 4.15 -17.55
C HIS A 59 24.19 5.45 -16.98
N PRO A 60 24.97 6.57 -16.88
CA PRO A 60 24.56 7.76 -16.13
C PRO A 60 23.18 8.32 -16.47
N PRO A 61 22.76 8.46 -17.76
CA PRO A 61 21.42 8.95 -18.08
C PRO A 61 20.28 8.06 -17.57
N ALA A 62 20.49 6.73 -17.49
CA ALA A 62 19.52 5.78 -17.01
C ALA A 62 19.63 5.48 -15.52
N SER A 63 20.72 5.89 -14.85
CA SER A 63 20.99 5.65 -13.42
C SER A 63 20.14 6.56 -12.54
N THR A 64 18.85 6.27 -12.45
CA THR A 64 17.88 7.06 -11.68
C THR A 64 17.55 6.41 -10.34
N ALA A 65 16.98 7.18 -9.42
CA ALA A 65 16.49 6.67 -8.12
C ALA A 65 15.54 5.47 -8.27
N ARG A 66 14.75 5.43 -9.35
CA ARG A 66 13.81 4.32 -9.63
C ARG A 66 14.54 3.04 -10.02
N VAL A 67 15.61 3.13 -10.80
CA VAL A 67 16.47 1.98 -11.17
C VAL A 67 17.13 1.41 -9.93
N TRP A 68 17.70 2.25 -9.06
CA TRP A 68 18.28 1.83 -7.79
C TRP A 68 17.24 1.18 -6.87
N MET A 69 16.06 1.78 -6.76
CA MET A 69 14.93 1.22 -6.00
C MET A 69 14.52 -0.17 -6.51
N LYS A 70 14.48 -0.38 -7.83
CA LYS A 70 14.15 -1.68 -8.43
C LYS A 70 15.27 -2.69 -8.21
N SER A 71 16.54 -2.27 -8.28
CA SER A 71 17.68 -3.13 -7.97
C SER A 71 17.59 -3.67 -6.54
N ALA A 72 17.37 -2.82 -5.55
CA ALA A 72 17.18 -3.24 -4.17
C ALA A 72 15.95 -4.15 -3.98
N ALA A 73 14.87 -3.90 -4.74
CA ALA A 73 13.66 -4.74 -4.67
C ALA A 73 13.89 -6.16 -5.23
N VAL A 74 14.75 -6.33 -6.23
CA VAL A 74 15.13 -7.65 -6.74
C VAL A 74 15.93 -8.43 -5.70
N GLU A 75 16.91 -7.80 -5.06
CA GLU A 75 17.71 -8.47 -4.02
C GLU A 75 16.84 -8.82 -2.80
N ARG A 76 15.87 -7.96 -2.46
CA ARG A 76 14.85 -8.29 -1.46
C ARG A 76 14.06 -9.54 -1.83
N ALA A 77 13.60 -9.64 -3.07
CA ALA A 77 12.84 -10.81 -3.54
C ALA A 77 13.68 -12.09 -3.57
N ALA A 78 14.98 -11.96 -3.80
CA ALA A 78 15.94 -13.05 -3.74
C ALA A 78 16.36 -13.43 -2.31
N GLY A 79 16.03 -12.60 -1.30
CA GLY A 79 16.45 -12.81 0.08
C GLY A 79 17.89 -12.39 0.38
N ASP A 80 18.59 -11.78 -0.58
CA ASP A 80 19.95 -11.27 -0.36
C ASP A 80 19.91 -9.92 0.35
N THR A 81 19.87 -9.97 1.68
CA THR A 81 19.80 -8.80 2.53
C THR A 81 21.10 -7.97 2.51
N ALA A 82 22.25 -8.60 2.24
CA ALA A 82 23.54 -7.91 2.18
C ALA A 82 23.62 -7.05 0.90
N ALA A 83 23.25 -7.63 -0.24
CA ALA A 83 23.18 -6.91 -1.50
C ALA A 83 22.10 -5.81 -1.48
N GLU A 84 20.90 -6.09 -0.90
CA GLU A 84 19.85 -5.08 -0.72
C GLU A 84 20.38 -3.89 0.08
N LYS A 85 21.09 -4.14 1.19
CA LYS A 85 21.65 -3.09 2.05
C LYS A 85 22.70 -2.25 1.30
N ALA A 86 23.64 -2.89 0.64
CA ALA A 86 24.70 -2.19 -0.10
C ALA A 86 24.13 -1.27 -1.19
N LEU A 87 23.12 -1.75 -1.92
CA LEU A 87 22.43 -0.97 -2.94
C LEU A 87 21.66 0.23 -2.34
N LEU A 88 20.98 0.03 -1.22
CA LEU A 88 20.21 1.10 -0.57
C LEU A 88 21.13 2.16 0.06
N ASP A 89 22.24 1.73 0.69
CA ASP A 89 23.21 2.65 1.29
C ASP A 89 23.85 3.57 0.23
N GLU A 90 24.15 3.04 -0.96
CA GLU A 90 24.67 3.84 -2.06
C GLU A 90 23.59 4.71 -2.71
N ALA A 91 22.40 4.15 -2.94
CA ALA A 91 21.27 4.85 -3.54
C ALA A 91 20.85 6.09 -2.72
N VAL A 92 20.82 5.98 -1.39
CA VAL A 92 20.46 7.10 -0.50
C VAL A 92 21.50 8.23 -0.56
N LYS A 93 22.79 7.91 -0.79
CA LYS A 93 23.85 8.93 -0.98
C LYS A 93 23.65 9.67 -2.29
N GLN A 94 23.35 8.94 -3.38
CA GLN A 94 23.18 9.52 -4.72
C GLN A 94 21.85 10.28 -4.87
N PHE A 95 20.77 9.79 -4.23
CA PHE A 95 19.41 10.34 -4.33
C PHE A 95 18.81 10.67 -2.97
N PRO A 96 19.40 11.61 -2.22
CA PRO A 96 18.98 11.91 -0.83
C PRO A 96 17.56 12.48 -0.72
N ALA A 97 16.99 13.03 -1.79
CA ALA A 97 15.63 13.58 -1.82
C ALA A 97 14.57 12.57 -2.29
N PHE A 98 14.94 11.28 -2.49
CA PHE A 98 13.98 10.27 -2.92
C PHE A 98 13.50 9.44 -1.73
N ASP A 99 12.31 9.74 -1.26
CA ASP A 99 11.70 9.21 -0.02
C ASP A 99 11.61 7.69 0.04
N LYS A 100 11.30 7.03 -1.09
CA LYS A 100 11.14 5.57 -1.14
C LYS A 100 12.42 4.80 -0.84
N LEU A 101 13.60 5.36 -1.15
CA LEU A 101 14.88 4.72 -0.81
C LEU A 101 15.11 4.74 0.70
N HIS A 102 14.84 5.87 1.36
CA HIS A 102 14.90 5.96 2.82
C HIS A 102 13.91 5.01 3.49
N LEU A 103 12.68 4.94 2.94
CA LEU A 103 11.65 4.01 3.42
C LEU A 103 12.12 2.56 3.34
N MET A 104 12.69 2.16 2.19
CA MET A 104 13.20 0.79 1.99
C MET A 104 14.39 0.48 2.90
N ALA A 105 15.31 1.40 3.09
CA ALA A 105 16.45 1.23 4.00
C ALA A 105 16.01 1.05 5.46
N ALA A 106 15.04 1.86 5.90
CA ALA A 106 14.48 1.74 7.24
C ALA A 106 13.70 0.43 7.44
N GLN A 107 12.91 0.03 6.44
CA GLN A 107 12.19 -1.24 6.45
C GLN A 107 13.11 -2.46 6.44
N LEU A 108 14.25 -2.39 5.74
CA LEU A 108 15.26 -3.44 5.77
C LEU A 108 15.84 -3.60 7.19
N ALA A 109 16.27 -2.50 7.81
CA ALA A 109 16.80 -2.53 9.18
C ALA A 109 15.75 -3.07 10.18
N ALA A 110 14.48 -2.65 10.05
CA ALA A 110 13.39 -3.15 10.89
C ALA A 110 13.17 -4.68 10.72
N ARG A 111 13.21 -5.20 9.49
CA ARG A 111 13.11 -6.65 9.22
C ARG A 111 14.28 -7.44 9.83
N GLN A 112 15.46 -6.84 9.93
CA GLN A 112 16.63 -7.43 10.56
C GLN A 112 16.61 -7.34 12.09
N GLY A 113 15.57 -6.73 12.68
CA GLY A 113 15.49 -6.47 14.12
C GLY A 113 16.35 -5.31 14.61
N ASP A 114 17.04 -4.61 13.71
CA ASP A 114 17.82 -3.42 14.04
C ASP A 114 16.92 -2.19 14.18
N VAL A 115 16.27 -2.08 15.32
CA VAL A 115 15.38 -0.94 15.64
C VAL A 115 16.14 0.37 15.67
N ALA A 116 17.40 0.36 16.12
CA ALA A 116 18.23 1.57 16.19
C ALA A 116 18.60 2.07 14.79
N GLY A 117 19.02 1.16 13.90
CA GLY A 117 19.31 1.45 12.50
C GLY A 117 18.06 1.93 11.75
N ALA A 118 16.91 1.29 11.98
CA ALA A 118 15.64 1.69 11.39
C ALA A 118 15.22 3.11 11.82
N ARG A 119 15.35 3.46 13.11
CA ARG A 119 15.13 4.82 13.64
C ARG A 119 16.03 5.85 12.95
N ALA A 120 17.33 5.53 12.85
CA ALA A 120 18.28 6.42 12.20
C ALA A 120 17.97 6.63 10.71
N ALA A 121 17.54 5.56 10.01
CA ALA A 121 17.16 5.65 8.60
C ALA A 121 15.89 6.48 8.41
N TYR A 122 14.84 6.28 9.24
CA TYR A 122 13.63 7.11 9.22
C TYR A 122 13.94 8.58 9.56
N ALA A 123 14.76 8.85 10.58
CA ALA A 123 15.14 10.20 10.96
C ALA A 123 15.83 10.95 9.81
N ARG A 124 16.78 10.28 9.11
CA ARG A 124 17.39 10.83 7.90
C ARG A 124 16.34 11.08 6.81
N GLY A 125 15.43 10.12 6.59
CA GLY A 125 14.39 10.21 5.58
C GLY A 125 13.46 11.41 5.80
N VAL A 126 12.91 11.57 7.00
CA VAL A 126 12.00 12.70 7.32
C VAL A 126 12.70 14.05 7.32
N SER A 127 14.01 14.08 7.62
CA SER A 127 14.81 15.30 7.50
C SER A 127 15.01 15.73 6.05
N ARG A 128 15.23 14.78 5.14
CA ARG A 128 15.47 15.04 3.71
C ARG A 128 14.18 15.19 2.90
N CYS A 129 13.15 14.48 3.28
CA CYS A 129 11.85 14.44 2.60
C CYS A 129 10.71 14.73 3.60
N PRO A 130 10.62 15.94 4.18
CA PRO A 130 9.66 16.25 5.24
C PRO A 130 8.19 16.23 4.80
N SER A 131 7.92 16.33 3.50
CA SER A 131 6.58 16.20 2.91
C SER A 131 6.16 14.77 2.63
N SER A 132 7.02 13.76 2.87
CA SER A 132 6.65 12.37 2.64
C SER A 132 5.90 11.79 3.84
N ALA A 133 4.57 11.80 3.77
CA ALA A 133 3.70 11.19 4.77
C ALA A 133 4.04 9.71 5.05
N PRO A 134 4.34 8.85 4.05
CA PRO A 134 4.71 7.46 4.31
C PRO A 134 5.92 7.29 5.22
N LEU A 135 6.93 8.17 5.15
CA LEU A 135 8.10 8.09 6.05
C LEU A 135 7.70 8.35 7.51
N TRP A 136 6.90 9.39 7.76
CA TRP A 136 6.41 9.72 9.09
C TRP A 136 5.53 8.62 9.68
N ILE A 137 4.60 8.09 8.88
CA ILE A 137 3.67 7.05 9.32
C ILE A 137 4.43 5.76 9.67
N ASN A 138 5.35 5.33 8.81
CA ASN A 138 6.11 4.11 9.08
C ASN A 138 7.10 4.29 10.24
N ALA A 139 7.68 5.48 10.42
CA ALA A 139 8.48 5.78 11.62
C ALA A 139 7.65 5.68 12.90
N ALA A 140 6.41 6.21 12.88
CA ALA A 140 5.51 6.11 14.02
C ALA A 140 5.07 4.66 14.31
N HIS A 141 4.80 3.86 13.28
CA HIS A 141 4.49 2.43 13.43
C HIS A 141 5.68 1.65 14.03
N LEU A 142 6.92 1.98 13.64
CA LEU A 142 8.11 1.38 14.27
C LEU A 142 8.17 1.68 15.78
N GLU A 143 7.93 2.94 16.15
CA GLU A 143 7.95 3.33 17.59
C GLU A 143 6.80 2.70 18.37
N GLU A 144 5.62 2.57 17.75
CA GLU A 144 4.47 1.88 18.35
C GLU A 144 4.78 0.39 18.57
N ALA A 145 5.32 -0.29 17.55
CA ALA A 145 5.73 -1.70 17.65
C ALA A 145 6.83 -1.92 18.70
N ALA A 146 7.68 -0.91 18.92
CA ALA A 146 8.71 -0.91 19.96
C ALA A 146 8.17 -0.50 21.36
N GLY A 147 6.85 -0.31 21.51
CA GLY A 147 6.20 0.11 22.78
C GLY A 147 6.39 1.58 23.14
N ALA A 148 7.01 2.37 22.27
CA ALA A 148 7.32 3.79 22.51
C ALA A 148 6.20 4.72 21.99
N VAL A 149 4.96 4.52 22.44
CA VAL A 149 3.76 5.24 21.98
C VAL A 149 3.92 6.76 22.06
N ALA A 150 4.59 7.29 23.09
CA ALA A 150 4.84 8.73 23.22
C ALA A 150 5.68 9.27 22.04
N ARG A 151 6.66 8.51 21.56
CA ARG A 151 7.46 8.88 20.39
C ARG A 151 6.65 8.79 19.10
N ALA A 152 5.81 7.76 18.97
CA ALA A 152 4.89 7.64 17.82
C ALA A 152 3.96 8.86 17.72
N ARG A 153 3.40 9.33 18.83
CA ARG A 153 2.58 10.56 18.92
C ARG A 153 3.34 11.80 18.46
N ALA A 154 4.55 12.00 18.98
CA ALA A 154 5.39 13.15 18.61
C ALA A 154 5.72 13.17 17.11
N LEU A 155 6.04 12.01 16.52
CA LEU A 155 6.28 11.89 15.08
C LEU A 155 5.03 12.23 14.26
N LEU A 156 3.86 11.72 14.65
CA LEU A 156 2.61 11.99 13.94
C LEU A 156 2.12 13.44 14.12
N GLU A 157 2.44 14.07 15.25
CA GLU A 157 2.17 15.51 15.45
C GLU A 157 3.00 16.35 14.48
N GLN A 158 4.30 16.07 14.38
CA GLN A 158 5.17 16.71 13.37
C GLN A 158 4.71 16.43 11.95
N ALA A 159 4.27 15.21 11.67
CA ALA A 159 3.73 14.82 10.36
C ALA A 159 2.50 15.65 9.99
N ARG A 160 1.54 15.84 10.93
CA ARG A 160 0.36 16.68 10.69
C ARG A 160 0.71 18.15 10.48
N ALA A 161 1.69 18.67 11.21
CA ALA A 161 2.16 20.05 11.02
C ALA A 161 2.77 20.27 9.63
N ARG A 162 3.46 19.24 9.09
CA ARG A 162 4.12 19.30 7.78
C ARG A 162 3.19 18.93 6.61
N ASN A 163 2.22 18.05 6.86
CA ASN A 163 1.32 17.48 5.86
C ASN A 163 -0.15 17.60 6.32
N PRO A 164 -0.68 18.81 6.54
CA PRO A 164 -2.03 18.99 7.06
C PRO A 164 -3.13 18.50 6.10
N GLY A 165 -2.84 18.48 4.80
CA GLY A 165 -3.73 18.01 3.73
C GLY A 165 -3.69 16.51 3.48
N ASP A 166 -2.95 15.72 4.27
CA ASP A 166 -2.76 14.29 4.03
C ASP A 166 -3.63 13.45 4.98
N ALA A 167 -4.72 12.89 4.46
CA ALA A 167 -5.65 12.07 5.24
C ALA A 167 -5.02 10.84 5.90
N PRO A 168 -4.12 10.07 5.26
CA PRO A 168 -3.35 8.99 5.89
C PRO A 168 -2.66 9.38 7.19
N VAL A 169 -2.11 10.60 7.31
CA VAL A 169 -1.44 11.07 8.54
C VAL A 169 -2.46 11.25 9.68
N TRP A 170 -3.63 11.80 9.38
CA TRP A 170 -4.72 11.92 10.35
C TRP A 170 -5.24 10.56 10.80
N LEU A 171 -5.42 9.61 9.86
CA LEU A 171 -5.83 8.24 10.15
C LEU A 171 -4.81 7.53 11.05
N ALA A 172 -3.52 7.58 10.71
CA ALA A 172 -2.47 6.99 11.53
C ALA A 172 -2.47 7.56 12.95
N SER A 173 -2.61 8.90 13.09
CA SER A 173 -2.70 9.55 14.40
C SER A 173 -3.90 9.07 15.22
N THR A 174 -5.08 8.97 14.59
CA THR A 174 -6.31 8.50 15.23
C THR A 174 -6.16 7.06 15.69
N ARG A 175 -5.60 6.20 14.84
CA ARG A 175 -5.46 4.76 15.12
C ARG A 175 -4.43 4.46 16.21
N VAL A 176 -3.33 5.21 16.29
CA VAL A 176 -2.36 5.09 17.39
C VAL A 176 -3.01 5.40 18.74
N GLU A 177 -3.83 6.47 18.81
CA GLU A 177 -4.56 6.77 20.05
C GLU A 177 -5.61 5.71 20.38
N ALA A 178 -6.32 5.20 19.38
CA ALA A 178 -7.32 4.15 19.58
C ALA A 178 -6.67 2.86 20.13
N ARG A 179 -5.54 2.41 19.54
CA ARG A 179 -4.79 1.24 20.02
C ARG A 179 -4.18 1.46 21.41
N ALA A 180 -3.80 2.69 21.72
CA ALA A 180 -3.32 3.05 23.06
C ALA A 180 -4.46 3.17 24.12
N GLY A 181 -5.71 2.89 23.76
CA GLY A 181 -6.85 2.96 24.66
C GLY A 181 -7.41 4.37 24.87
N ASN A 182 -6.90 5.39 24.17
CA ASN A 182 -7.29 6.79 24.35
C ASN A 182 -8.45 7.17 23.40
N ALA A 183 -9.62 6.56 23.58
CA ALA A 183 -10.77 6.75 22.68
C ALA A 183 -11.18 8.22 22.52
N ALA A 184 -11.11 9.03 23.57
CA ALA A 184 -11.42 10.46 23.52
C ALA A 184 -10.45 11.24 22.62
N ALA A 185 -9.14 10.96 22.76
CA ALA A 185 -8.11 11.59 21.93
C ALA A 185 -8.24 11.16 20.47
N ALA A 186 -8.51 9.89 20.19
CA ALA A 186 -8.76 9.37 18.86
C ALA A 186 -9.97 10.06 18.20
N ALA A 187 -11.09 10.20 18.92
CA ALA A 187 -12.27 10.90 18.43
C ALA A 187 -12.00 12.37 18.14
N ALA A 188 -11.26 13.07 19.02
CA ALA A 188 -10.89 14.46 18.83
C ALA A 188 -9.97 14.65 17.60
N LEU A 189 -8.98 13.77 17.40
CA LEU A 189 -8.10 13.80 16.23
C LEU A 189 -8.88 13.57 14.93
N LEU A 190 -9.79 12.61 14.93
CA LEU A 190 -10.63 12.31 13.77
C LEU A 190 -11.55 13.49 13.44
N ALA A 191 -12.15 14.12 14.44
CA ALA A 191 -12.98 15.32 14.25
C ALA A 191 -12.16 16.48 13.65
N ARG A 192 -10.94 16.73 14.16
CA ARG A 192 -10.02 17.73 13.60
C ARG A 192 -9.60 17.38 12.17
N GLY A 193 -9.33 16.10 11.88
CA GLY A 193 -9.04 15.64 10.53
C GLY A 193 -10.18 15.90 9.55
N LEU A 194 -11.43 15.63 9.97
CA LEU A 194 -12.63 15.93 9.17
C LEU A 194 -12.91 17.44 9.02
N GLN A 195 -12.50 18.28 9.97
CA GLN A 195 -12.53 19.73 9.81
C GLN A 195 -11.52 20.22 8.78
N ALA A 196 -10.30 19.67 8.80
CA ALA A 196 -9.25 19.99 7.83
C ALA A 196 -9.55 19.45 6.43
N LEU A 197 -10.14 18.26 6.34
CA LEU A 197 -10.37 17.49 5.11
C LEU A 197 -11.83 17.00 5.05
N PRO A 198 -12.82 17.89 4.89
CA PRO A 198 -14.23 17.57 5.00
C PRO A 198 -14.74 16.58 3.93
N ASN A 199 -14.02 16.45 2.81
CA ASN A 199 -14.37 15.58 1.69
C ASN A 199 -13.50 14.31 1.61
N SER A 200 -12.78 13.96 2.68
CA SER A 200 -11.96 12.76 2.72
C SER A 200 -12.81 11.52 3.06
N GLY A 201 -13.06 10.67 2.06
CA GLY A 201 -13.83 9.44 2.25
C GLY A 201 -13.18 8.47 3.23
N SER A 202 -11.85 8.39 3.27
CA SER A 202 -11.13 7.53 4.21
C SER A 202 -11.31 7.96 5.67
N LEU A 203 -11.31 9.27 5.96
CA LEU A 203 -11.60 9.79 7.31
C LEU A 203 -13.07 9.57 7.69
N TRP A 204 -14.00 9.75 6.75
CA TRP A 204 -15.41 9.44 6.99
C TRP A 204 -15.65 7.95 7.21
N ALA A 205 -14.98 7.07 6.47
CA ALA A 205 -15.05 5.62 6.69
C ALA A 205 -14.57 5.24 8.11
N GLU A 206 -13.47 5.81 8.58
CA GLU A 206 -12.98 5.66 9.95
C GLU A 206 -13.98 6.20 10.98
N ALA A 207 -14.61 7.34 10.70
CA ALA A 207 -15.63 7.93 11.58
C ALA A 207 -16.89 7.08 11.69
N ILE A 208 -17.29 6.39 10.62
CA ILE A 208 -18.40 5.44 10.64
C ILE A 208 -18.01 4.21 11.47
N ALA A 209 -16.82 3.65 11.22
CA ALA A 209 -16.35 2.42 11.87
C ALA A 209 -16.15 2.59 13.38
N SER A 210 -15.53 3.70 13.81
CA SER A 210 -15.22 4.00 15.20
C SER A 210 -16.42 4.55 16.00
N ALA A 211 -17.49 4.98 15.35
CA ALA A 211 -18.65 5.54 16.03
C ALA A 211 -19.41 4.48 16.86
N PRO A 212 -19.99 4.87 18.01
CA PRO A 212 -20.93 4.02 18.75
C PRO A 212 -22.12 3.59 17.87
N ARG A 213 -22.63 2.38 18.06
CA ARG A 213 -23.73 1.82 17.24
C ARG A 213 -24.88 2.80 16.95
N PRO A 214 -25.41 3.57 17.94
CA PRO A 214 -26.52 4.50 17.68
C PRO A 214 -26.14 5.63 16.72
N ALA A 215 -24.88 6.08 16.72
CA ALA A 215 -24.40 7.20 15.92
C ALA A 215 -23.92 6.81 14.51
N ARG A 216 -23.68 5.52 14.24
CA ARG A 216 -23.14 5.05 12.94
C ARG A 216 -24.01 5.44 11.77
N ARG A 217 -25.35 5.31 11.94
CA ARG A 217 -26.30 5.62 10.87
C ARG A 217 -26.30 7.11 10.51
N SER A 218 -26.32 8.02 11.50
CA SER A 218 -26.24 9.47 11.21
C SER A 218 -24.89 9.83 10.56
N LYS A 219 -23.79 9.27 11.07
CA LYS A 219 -22.45 9.45 10.48
C LYS A 219 -22.38 8.97 9.03
N SER A 220 -23.02 7.84 8.69
CA SER A 220 -23.05 7.34 7.32
C SER A 220 -23.83 8.26 6.38
N VAL A 221 -24.93 8.86 6.85
CA VAL A 221 -25.71 9.86 6.07
C VAL A 221 -24.88 11.12 5.84
N ASP A 222 -24.20 11.62 6.86
CA ASP A 222 -23.32 12.79 6.75
C ASP A 222 -22.16 12.54 5.79
N ALA A 223 -21.52 11.35 5.88
CA ALA A 223 -20.46 10.93 5.00
C ALA A 223 -20.93 10.89 3.53
N LEU A 224 -22.07 10.28 3.25
CA LEU A 224 -22.64 10.20 1.89
C LEU A 224 -23.00 11.58 1.31
N LYS A 225 -23.43 12.53 2.15
CA LYS A 225 -23.68 13.90 1.71
C LYS A 225 -22.40 14.66 1.34
N ARG A 226 -21.29 14.38 2.04
CA ARG A 226 -20.00 15.05 1.85
C ARG A 226 -19.13 14.40 0.77
N CYS A 227 -19.12 13.07 0.74
CA CYS A 227 -18.27 12.25 -0.11
C CYS A 227 -19.17 11.35 -0.96
N ASN A 228 -19.96 11.94 -1.86
CA ASN A 228 -20.81 11.17 -2.75
C ASN A 228 -19.95 10.25 -3.63
N ASP A 229 -20.30 8.96 -3.68
CA ASP A 229 -19.60 7.95 -4.47
C ASP A 229 -18.12 7.69 -4.12
N ASP A 230 -17.67 8.09 -2.92
CA ASP A 230 -16.35 7.69 -2.46
C ASP A 230 -16.32 6.20 -2.07
N PRO A 231 -15.47 5.37 -2.70
CA PRO A 231 -15.45 3.92 -2.47
C PRO A 231 -15.20 3.52 -1.01
N ALA A 232 -14.42 4.31 -0.24
CA ALA A 232 -14.16 4.01 1.16
C ALA A 232 -15.42 4.20 2.01
N VAL A 233 -16.18 5.25 1.74
CA VAL A 233 -17.48 5.48 2.41
C VAL A 233 -18.48 4.40 2.03
N LEU A 234 -18.56 4.03 0.75
CA LEU A 234 -19.47 2.96 0.28
C LEU A 234 -19.15 1.63 0.95
N ALA A 235 -17.87 1.26 1.06
CA ALA A 235 -17.44 0.03 1.74
C ALA A 235 -17.74 0.08 3.25
N ALA A 236 -17.56 1.23 3.91
CA ALA A 236 -17.92 1.40 5.31
C ALA A 236 -19.44 1.27 5.55
N VAL A 237 -20.26 1.83 4.66
CA VAL A 237 -21.72 1.70 4.68
C VAL A 237 -22.13 0.25 4.42
N ALA A 238 -21.49 -0.45 3.49
CA ALA A 238 -21.71 -1.87 3.25
C ALA A 238 -21.47 -2.70 4.52
N SER A 239 -20.34 -2.45 5.20
CA SER A 239 -20.01 -3.12 6.46
C SER A 239 -21.05 -2.85 7.55
N LEU A 240 -21.65 -1.64 7.56
CA LEU A 240 -22.71 -1.28 8.48
C LEU A 240 -23.98 -2.10 8.21
N PHE A 241 -24.39 -2.23 6.94
CA PHE A 241 -25.53 -3.07 6.57
C PHE A 241 -25.27 -4.56 6.84
N ALA A 242 -24.02 -5.02 6.66
CA ALA A 242 -23.61 -6.37 7.04
C ALA A 242 -23.77 -6.60 8.55
N ALA A 243 -23.33 -5.66 9.39
CA ALA A 243 -23.49 -5.72 10.85
C ALA A 243 -24.97 -5.67 11.31
N ASP A 244 -25.84 -5.05 10.52
CA ASP A 244 -27.30 -5.00 10.72
C ASP A 244 -28.03 -6.22 10.11
N HIS A 245 -27.31 -7.23 9.61
CA HIS A 245 -27.87 -8.41 8.92
C HIS A 245 -28.76 -8.09 7.69
N LYS A 246 -28.48 -6.97 7.02
CA LYS A 246 -29.19 -6.55 5.79
C LYS A 246 -28.36 -6.94 4.56
N GLY A 247 -28.25 -8.25 4.30
CA GLY A 247 -27.33 -8.84 3.34
C GLY A 247 -27.45 -8.27 1.93
N ASP A 248 -28.68 -8.15 1.38
CA ASP A 248 -28.85 -7.63 0.01
C ASP A 248 -28.38 -6.19 -0.15
N LYS A 249 -28.63 -5.36 0.89
CA LYS A 249 -28.12 -3.99 0.90
C LYS A 249 -26.59 -3.97 1.00
N ALA A 250 -26.00 -4.80 1.87
CA ALA A 250 -24.56 -4.90 1.98
C ALA A 250 -23.92 -5.28 0.63
N ARG A 251 -24.46 -6.28 -0.07
CA ARG A 251 -24.00 -6.69 -1.42
C ARG A 251 -24.04 -5.55 -2.42
N ALA A 252 -25.18 -4.84 -2.48
CA ALA A 252 -25.33 -3.72 -3.41
C ALA A 252 -24.30 -2.62 -3.18
N TRP A 253 -24.01 -2.30 -1.92
CA TRP A 253 -23.00 -1.28 -1.58
C TRP A 253 -21.56 -1.76 -1.82
N TYR A 254 -21.21 -3.01 -1.51
CA TYR A 254 -19.92 -3.58 -1.85
C TYR A 254 -19.69 -3.63 -3.36
N ALA A 255 -20.69 -4.06 -4.13
CA ALA A 255 -20.62 -4.10 -5.59
C ALA A 255 -20.37 -2.69 -6.17
N ARG A 256 -21.01 -1.65 -5.60
CA ARG A 256 -20.78 -0.27 -6.02
C ARG A 256 -19.36 0.20 -5.68
N ALA A 257 -18.87 -0.10 -4.47
CA ALA A 257 -17.52 0.25 -4.04
C ALA A 257 -16.43 -0.39 -4.94
N THR A 258 -16.56 -1.69 -5.21
CA THR A 258 -15.60 -2.44 -6.05
C THR A 258 -15.70 -2.05 -7.53
N LYS A 259 -16.88 -1.65 -8.01
CA LYS A 259 -17.05 -1.11 -9.37
C LYS A 259 -16.35 0.23 -9.56
N LEU A 260 -16.42 1.13 -8.56
CA LEU A 260 -15.77 2.44 -8.61
C LEU A 260 -14.26 2.36 -8.39
N ALA A 261 -13.81 1.42 -7.57
CA ALA A 261 -12.39 1.23 -7.28
C ALA A 261 -11.97 -0.25 -7.40
N PRO A 262 -12.00 -0.83 -8.61
CA PRO A 262 -11.69 -2.26 -8.80
C PRO A 262 -10.24 -2.61 -8.44
N GLY A 263 -9.33 -1.63 -8.51
CA GLY A 263 -7.92 -1.81 -8.16
C GLY A 263 -7.61 -1.86 -6.66
N VAL A 264 -8.60 -1.69 -5.76
CA VAL A 264 -8.40 -1.69 -4.30
C VAL A 264 -8.81 -3.04 -3.71
N GLY A 265 -7.82 -3.85 -3.31
CA GLY A 265 -8.02 -5.21 -2.80
C GLY A 265 -8.77 -5.27 -1.46
N ASP A 266 -8.62 -4.24 -0.63
CA ASP A 266 -9.27 -4.19 0.69
C ASP A 266 -10.81 -4.24 0.58
N TYR A 267 -11.39 -3.65 -0.46
CA TYR A 267 -12.86 -3.70 -0.66
C TYR A 267 -13.34 -5.07 -1.12
N TRP A 268 -12.57 -5.73 -1.99
CA TRP A 268 -12.84 -7.11 -2.41
C TRP A 268 -12.73 -8.07 -1.23
N ALA A 269 -11.70 -7.92 -0.41
CA ALA A 269 -11.50 -8.74 0.78
C ALA A 269 -12.61 -8.52 1.82
N SER A 270 -13.10 -7.28 1.99
CA SER A 270 -14.22 -6.97 2.88
C SER A 270 -15.52 -7.61 2.40
N TRP A 271 -15.79 -7.56 1.10
CA TRP A 271 -16.95 -8.23 0.52
C TRP A 271 -16.84 -9.76 0.63
N TYR A 272 -15.68 -10.32 0.30
CA TYR A 272 -15.42 -11.74 0.45
C TYR A 272 -15.60 -12.21 1.90
N ALA A 273 -15.06 -11.47 2.88
CA ALA A 273 -15.23 -11.75 4.30
C ALA A 273 -16.72 -11.74 4.73
N PHE A 274 -17.52 -10.81 4.18
CA PHE A 274 -18.94 -10.74 4.41
C PHE A 274 -19.67 -11.99 3.84
N GLU A 275 -19.39 -12.39 2.59
CA GLU A 275 -20.02 -13.58 2.00
C GLU A 275 -19.64 -14.87 2.72
N LEU A 276 -18.40 -14.98 3.23
CA LEU A 276 -17.99 -16.11 4.07
C LEU A 276 -18.74 -16.16 5.43
N ALA A 277 -19.15 -15.00 5.96
CA ALA A 277 -19.79 -14.92 7.27
C ALA A 277 -21.31 -15.04 7.21
N GLN A 278 -21.95 -14.49 6.17
CA GLN A 278 -23.40 -14.32 6.10
C GLN A 278 -24.01 -14.73 4.76
N GLY A 279 -23.18 -15.08 3.76
CA GLY A 279 -23.61 -15.50 2.44
C GLY A 279 -23.55 -17.01 2.24
N THR A 280 -23.32 -17.41 1.00
CA THR A 280 -23.14 -18.82 0.61
C THR A 280 -21.71 -19.02 0.08
N PRO A 281 -21.20 -20.27 0.14
CA PRO A 281 -19.90 -20.59 -0.46
C PRO A 281 -19.82 -20.22 -1.95
N ALA A 282 -20.92 -20.37 -2.68
CA ALA A 282 -21.00 -19.99 -4.09
C ALA A 282 -20.90 -18.47 -4.28
N ALA A 283 -21.53 -17.65 -3.42
CA ALA A 283 -21.41 -16.20 -3.47
C ALA A 283 -19.98 -15.74 -3.15
N ALA A 284 -19.33 -16.34 -2.14
CA ALA A 284 -17.94 -16.05 -1.82
C ALA A 284 -17.00 -16.41 -2.99
N ALA A 285 -17.19 -17.56 -3.63
CA ALA A 285 -16.43 -17.97 -4.81
C ALA A 285 -16.62 -17.00 -5.99
N SER A 286 -17.85 -16.51 -6.21
CA SER A 286 -18.15 -15.52 -7.25
C SER A 286 -17.42 -14.19 -7.00
N VAL A 287 -17.41 -13.68 -5.76
CA VAL A 287 -16.66 -12.47 -5.39
C VAL A 287 -15.16 -12.67 -5.59
N LEU A 288 -14.61 -13.83 -5.21
CA LEU A 288 -13.20 -14.14 -5.41
C LEU A 288 -12.83 -14.15 -6.90
N GLN A 289 -13.64 -14.77 -7.74
CA GLN A 289 -13.43 -14.81 -9.19
C GLN A 289 -13.50 -13.40 -9.81
N ALA A 290 -14.45 -12.58 -9.37
CA ALA A 290 -14.55 -11.19 -9.80
C ALA A 290 -13.31 -10.37 -9.38
N ALA A 291 -12.78 -10.59 -8.17
CA ALA A 291 -11.55 -9.97 -7.70
C ALA A 291 -10.34 -10.41 -8.54
N VAL A 292 -10.23 -11.69 -8.90
CA VAL A 292 -9.16 -12.20 -9.78
C VAL A 292 -9.21 -11.50 -11.14
N THR A 293 -10.39 -11.34 -11.71
CA THR A 293 -10.60 -10.64 -12.99
C THR A 293 -10.23 -9.15 -12.89
N ALA A 294 -10.57 -8.50 -11.78
CA ALA A 294 -10.27 -7.09 -11.52
C ALA A 294 -8.77 -6.82 -11.27
N ALA A 295 -8.02 -7.85 -10.84
CA ALA A 295 -6.59 -7.80 -10.55
C ALA A 295 -6.17 -6.60 -9.67
N PRO A 296 -6.72 -6.44 -8.43
CA PRO A 296 -6.42 -5.31 -7.56
C PRO A 296 -4.93 -5.25 -7.20
N ARG A 297 -4.43 -4.01 -7.05
CA ARG A 297 -2.99 -3.75 -6.77
C ARG A 297 -2.78 -2.80 -5.60
N HIS A 298 -3.84 -2.22 -5.07
CA HIS A 298 -3.80 -1.17 -4.06
C HIS A 298 -4.62 -1.58 -2.84
N GLY A 299 -4.42 -0.87 -1.76
CA GLY A 299 -5.09 -1.07 -0.49
C GLY A 299 -4.08 -1.05 0.65
N GLU A 300 -4.48 -0.59 1.81
CA GLU A 300 -3.61 -0.52 2.99
C GLU A 300 -3.24 -1.94 3.47
N ARG A 301 -4.26 -2.77 3.72
CA ARG A 301 -4.07 -4.16 4.13
C ARG A 301 -3.57 -5.03 2.98
N TRP A 302 -4.08 -4.80 1.78
CA TRP A 302 -3.58 -5.46 0.58
C TRP A 302 -2.08 -5.31 0.41
N THR A 303 -1.59 -4.08 0.58
CA THR A 303 -0.16 -3.77 0.45
C THR A 303 0.69 -4.44 1.53
N LYS A 304 0.17 -4.60 2.75
CA LYS A 304 0.83 -5.32 3.84
C LYS A 304 1.17 -6.76 3.42
N PHE A 305 0.21 -7.48 2.83
CA PHE A 305 0.40 -8.87 2.42
C PHE A 305 1.09 -9.01 1.07
N SER A 306 0.74 -8.22 0.07
CA SER A 306 1.29 -8.33 -1.29
C SER A 306 2.76 -7.91 -1.41
N LYS A 307 3.27 -7.12 -0.48
CA LYS A 307 4.68 -6.69 -0.45
C LYS A 307 5.54 -7.48 0.55
N GLU A 308 4.96 -8.46 1.22
CA GLU A 308 5.72 -9.35 2.09
C GLU A 308 6.63 -10.24 1.24
N PRO A 309 7.95 -10.31 1.52
CA PRO A 309 8.89 -11.08 0.71
C PRO A 309 8.52 -12.56 0.56
N ALA A 310 8.01 -13.16 1.64
CA ALA A 310 7.55 -14.56 1.65
C ALA A 310 6.36 -14.82 0.69
N ARG A 311 5.70 -13.77 0.20
CA ARG A 311 4.55 -13.84 -0.71
C ARG A 311 4.82 -13.13 -2.03
N ALA A 312 6.09 -12.94 -2.37
CA ALA A 312 6.47 -12.40 -3.67
C ALA A 312 5.93 -13.33 -4.78
N GLY A 313 4.99 -12.84 -5.57
CA GLY A 313 4.32 -13.65 -6.61
C GLY A 313 2.98 -14.28 -6.21
N ALA A 314 2.50 -14.11 -4.96
CA ALA A 314 1.18 -14.57 -4.56
C ALA A 314 0.07 -13.97 -5.45
N GLY A 315 -0.82 -14.81 -5.95
CA GLY A 315 -1.94 -14.43 -6.79
C GLY A 315 -3.07 -13.75 -6.01
N VAL A 316 -3.96 -13.06 -6.72
CA VAL A 316 -5.14 -12.42 -6.11
C VAL A 316 -5.99 -13.43 -5.35
N ALA A 317 -6.12 -14.66 -5.87
CA ALA A 317 -6.89 -15.73 -5.25
C ALA A 317 -6.34 -16.13 -3.86
N GLU A 318 -5.05 -15.98 -3.64
CA GLU A 318 -4.39 -16.25 -2.35
C GLU A 318 -4.45 -15.03 -1.41
N LEU A 319 -4.30 -13.82 -1.97
CA LEU A 319 -4.26 -12.59 -1.18
C LEU A 319 -5.62 -12.20 -0.60
N VAL A 320 -6.71 -12.37 -1.34
CA VAL A 320 -8.06 -11.98 -0.88
C VAL A 320 -8.45 -12.70 0.42
N PRO A 321 -8.31 -14.03 0.56
CA PRO A 321 -8.59 -14.71 1.81
C PRO A 321 -7.71 -14.26 2.99
N LEU A 322 -6.44 -14.00 2.74
CA LEU A 322 -5.49 -13.53 3.77
C LEU A 322 -5.88 -12.15 4.31
N VAL A 323 -6.19 -11.22 3.41
CA VAL A 323 -6.65 -9.88 3.79
C VAL A 323 -8.01 -9.96 4.50
N ALA A 324 -8.91 -10.83 4.05
CA ALA A 324 -10.21 -11.07 4.70
C ALA A 324 -10.06 -11.61 6.13
N ALA A 325 -9.09 -12.48 6.37
CA ALA A 325 -8.78 -13.01 7.69
C ALA A 325 -8.22 -11.92 8.64
N ASP A 326 -7.32 -11.05 8.13
CA ASP A 326 -6.77 -9.91 8.88
C ASP A 326 -7.85 -8.87 9.23
N LEU A 327 -8.88 -8.72 8.39
CA LEU A 327 -10.02 -7.85 8.67
C LEU A 327 -10.88 -8.36 9.83
N LYS A 328 -11.02 -9.68 10.00
CA LYS A 328 -11.76 -10.30 11.09
C LYS A 328 -11.02 -10.24 12.42
N ASN A 329 -9.71 -10.36 12.36
CA ASN A 329 -8.81 -10.37 13.52
C ASN A 329 -7.76 -9.26 13.34
N PRO A 330 -8.12 -7.96 13.50
CA PRO A 330 -7.13 -6.91 13.43
C PRO A 330 -6.06 -7.17 14.50
N PRO A 331 -4.77 -6.99 14.18
CA PRO A 331 -3.72 -7.11 15.18
C PRO A 331 -3.99 -6.16 16.35
N PRO A 332 -3.65 -6.57 17.58
CA PRO A 332 -3.89 -5.80 18.79
C PRO A 332 -3.25 -4.41 18.76
#